data_ce9919dc3eaad8c2f956082ebf4e4039
#
_entry.id   ce9919dc3eaad8c2f956082ebf4e4039
#
_cell.length_a   1.000
_cell.length_b   1.000
_cell.length_c   1.000
_cell.angle_alpha   90.00
_cell.angle_beta   90.00
_cell.angle_gamma   90.00
#
_symmetry.space_group_name_H-M   'P 1'
#
loop_
_entity.id
_entity.type
_entity.pdbx_description
1 polymer ?
#
loop_
_entity_poly.entity_id
_entity_poly.type
_entity_poly.pdbx_seq_one_letter_code
_entity_poly.pdbx_strand_id
1 'polypeptide(L)'
;DKHISRKNPCEIQTDKIKALIDKAVDEKMIEFNIKLKLNNTESNITINMTEQMDILKMNKTDLLEKCKELGITKCSSKNKPQLIELINSKNKTSNTEEYKNILISEDVIIQGKELKQAELVESKKDTPNDTNFSLFEECLQKVSIKEVADKLNLCVGTIRRWIELKDVPIQYTFDLYKILSKEIDYSKYTYSLKDQFFTPKYLAKKCWEIFNREVKIDTQEYTFIEPSAGDGSFLHILPKGSIGLDIEPRSTGIQKQDYLTWKPTNTSNKYIVFGNPPFGLRGHLALNFINHSYSFADYVCFILPQLFESDGKGSPRKRVNGYNLIYSEGLSAMFYSPDNKEVKVNGVFQIWSKNTSNQKYTIKPNSQENMRVYSLSNGGTIASTRNKVMIDKCDIYLPSTCFGKYNMKIYKKFEDLPGEKGYGVVFFTKKADMINKAETIDWASISFQSTNSAYNLRTSVILEQFI
;
A
#
# COMPACT_ATOMS: atom_id res chain seq x y z
N ASP A 1 -5.72 19.32 -40.29
CA ASP A 1 -7.12 19.66 -39.94
C ASP A 1 -7.94 18.51 -39.35
N LYS A 2 -7.38 17.78 -38.36
CA LYS A 2 -8.11 16.75 -37.59
C LYS A 2 -7.89 16.83 -36.08
N HIS A 3 -7.47 17.99 -35.54
CA HIS A 3 -7.14 18.14 -34.13
C HIS A 3 -7.99 19.13 -33.33
N ILE A 4 -9.12 19.61 -33.85
CA ILE A 4 -9.94 20.66 -33.18
C ILE A 4 -11.32 20.15 -32.75
N SER A 5 -11.47 18.89 -32.33
CA SER A 5 -12.73 18.43 -31.73
C SER A 5 -12.57 17.55 -30.50
N ARG A 6 -11.59 17.83 -29.66
CA ARG A 6 -11.54 17.27 -28.31
C ARG A 6 -11.88 18.34 -27.30
N LYS A 7 -13.16 18.36 -26.85
CA LYS A 7 -13.53 19.06 -25.61
C LYS A 7 -12.65 18.56 -24.49
N ASN A 8 -12.12 19.49 -23.72
CA ASN A 8 -11.12 19.33 -22.66
C ASN A 8 -11.30 18.05 -21.84
N PRO A 9 -10.37 17.08 -21.89
CA PRO A 9 -10.43 15.87 -21.05
C PRO A 9 -10.11 16.14 -19.58
N CYS A 10 -9.49 17.29 -19.26
CA CYS A 10 -9.09 17.64 -17.89
C CYS A 10 -10.24 17.98 -16.96
N GLU A 11 -11.31 18.64 -17.42
CA GLU A 11 -12.45 18.98 -16.56
C GLU A 11 -13.25 17.75 -16.13
N ILE A 12 -13.44 16.79 -17.02
CA ILE A 12 -14.19 15.56 -16.72
C ILE A 12 -13.41 14.66 -15.73
N GLN A 13 -12.08 14.69 -15.75
CA GLN A 13 -11.25 13.93 -14.82
C GLN A 13 -11.17 14.58 -13.45
N THR A 14 -11.20 15.90 -13.38
CA THR A 14 -11.23 16.68 -12.13
C THR A 14 -12.54 16.48 -11.38
N ASP A 15 -13.67 16.46 -12.09
CA ASP A 15 -14.98 16.22 -11.48
C ASP A 15 -15.14 14.79 -10.97
N LYS A 16 -14.60 13.79 -11.68
CA LYS A 16 -14.57 12.39 -11.20
C LYS A 16 -13.67 12.22 -9.97
N ILE A 17 -12.52 12.88 -9.93
CA ILE A 17 -11.61 12.86 -8.79
C ILE A 17 -12.26 13.58 -7.60
N LYS A 18 -12.92 14.70 -7.82
CA LYS A 18 -13.64 15.45 -6.79
C LYS A 18 -14.80 14.63 -6.22
N ALA A 19 -15.59 13.97 -7.06
CA ALA A 19 -16.66 13.08 -6.62
C ALA A 19 -16.14 11.84 -5.83
N LEU A 20 -14.95 11.32 -6.16
CA LEU A 20 -14.30 10.23 -5.42
C LEU A 20 -13.74 10.69 -4.08
N ILE A 21 -13.21 11.91 -4.02
CA ILE A 21 -12.73 12.53 -2.77
C ILE A 21 -13.91 12.84 -1.85
N ASP A 22 -14.97 13.42 -2.37
CA ASP A 22 -16.18 13.74 -1.61
C ASP A 22 -16.82 12.47 -1.03
N LYS A 23 -16.88 11.40 -1.83
CA LYS A 23 -17.37 10.09 -1.37
C LYS A 23 -16.48 9.45 -0.29
N ALA A 24 -15.16 9.54 -0.42
CA ALA A 24 -14.21 9.01 0.57
C ALA A 24 -14.24 9.81 1.89
N VAL A 25 -14.53 11.11 1.82
CA VAL A 25 -14.72 11.97 2.99
C VAL A 25 -16.01 11.60 3.72
N ASP A 26 -17.11 11.40 2.98
CA ASP A 26 -18.39 11.00 3.56
C ASP A 26 -18.30 9.63 4.25
N GLU A 27 -17.61 8.65 3.66
CA GLU A 27 -17.41 7.32 4.26
C GLU A 27 -16.57 7.38 5.55
N LYS A 28 -15.53 8.22 5.60
CA LYS A 28 -14.73 8.43 6.80
C LYS A 28 -15.47 9.20 7.90
N MET A 29 -16.34 10.12 7.52
CA MET A 29 -17.21 10.83 8.46
C MET A 29 -18.22 9.90 9.12
N ILE A 30 -18.75 8.93 8.38
CA ILE A 30 -19.64 7.90 8.91
C ILE A 30 -18.90 7.01 9.92
N GLU A 31 -17.67 6.58 9.59
CA GLU A 31 -16.84 5.74 10.47
C GLU A 31 -16.42 6.46 11.75
N PHE A 32 -16.11 7.74 11.68
CA PHE A 32 -15.77 8.59 12.82
C PHE A 32 -16.98 8.84 13.73
N ASN A 33 -18.16 9.10 13.15
CA ASN A 33 -19.41 9.30 13.89
C ASN A 33 -19.89 8.01 14.59
N ILE A 34 -19.60 6.84 14.02
CA ILE A 34 -19.87 5.53 14.66
C ILE A 34 -18.97 5.34 15.89
N LYS A 35 -17.70 5.73 15.83
CA LYS A 35 -16.76 5.67 16.97
C LYS A 35 -17.12 6.62 18.12
N LEU A 36 -17.63 7.80 17.81
CA LEU A 36 -18.12 8.75 18.83
C LEU A 36 -19.41 8.29 19.50
N LYS A 37 -20.28 7.52 18.81
CA LYS A 37 -21.50 6.95 19.36
C LYS A 37 -21.29 5.87 20.44
N LEU A 38 -20.13 5.23 20.45
CA LEU A 38 -19.81 4.20 21.45
C LEU A 38 -19.46 4.76 22.83
N ASN A 39 -19.28 6.08 22.97
CA ASN A 39 -18.86 6.69 24.23
C ASN A 39 -19.85 7.65 24.92
N ASN A 40 -21.00 8.02 24.32
CA ASN A 40 -21.97 8.91 25.01
C ASN A 40 -23.42 8.74 24.54
N THR A 41 -24.24 8.24 25.46
CA THR A 41 -25.71 8.35 25.69
C THR A 41 -26.71 8.35 24.53
N GLU A 42 -27.51 7.31 24.52
CA GLU A 42 -28.35 6.69 23.49
C GLU A 42 -29.72 7.32 23.16
N SER A 43 -30.14 8.51 23.54
CA SER A 43 -31.59 8.76 23.39
C SER A 43 -32.08 9.96 22.59
N ASN A 44 -31.26 10.95 22.22
CA ASN A 44 -31.83 12.16 21.58
C ASN A 44 -31.23 12.55 20.20
N ILE A 45 -30.19 11.90 19.74
CA ILE A 45 -29.51 12.26 18.46
C ILE A 45 -30.04 11.44 17.27
N THR A 46 -30.69 10.32 17.53
CA THR A 46 -31.14 9.37 16.50
C THR A 46 -32.28 9.94 15.61
N ILE A 47 -33.13 10.83 16.13
CA ILE A 47 -34.29 11.36 15.40
C ILE A 47 -33.85 12.38 14.32
N ASN A 48 -32.89 13.25 14.63
CA ASN A 48 -32.46 14.32 13.70
C ASN A 48 -31.60 13.81 12.54
N MET A 49 -30.87 12.71 12.70
CA MET A 49 -30.02 12.15 11.64
C MET A 49 -30.81 11.34 10.60
N THR A 50 -31.90 10.71 11.02
CA THR A 50 -32.79 9.98 10.11
C THR A 50 -33.48 10.95 9.16
N GLU A 51 -33.95 12.11 9.65
CA GLU A 51 -34.58 13.16 8.82
C GLU A 51 -33.60 13.78 7.82
N GLN A 52 -32.34 14.01 8.18
CA GLN A 52 -31.33 14.51 7.23
C GLN A 52 -30.96 13.49 6.15
N MET A 53 -30.88 12.21 6.48
CA MET A 53 -30.66 11.16 5.49
C MET A 53 -31.86 10.99 4.55
N ASP A 54 -33.05 11.21 5.03
CA ASP A 54 -34.25 11.14 4.19
C ASP A 54 -34.33 12.32 3.23
N ILE A 55 -33.95 13.54 3.64
CA ILE A 55 -33.88 14.73 2.77
C ILE A 55 -32.89 14.52 1.60
N LEU A 56 -31.75 13.86 1.84
CA LEU A 56 -30.75 13.57 0.81
C LEU A 56 -31.25 12.55 -0.23
N LYS A 57 -32.16 11.64 0.17
CA LYS A 57 -32.76 10.61 -0.71
C LYS A 57 -33.96 11.13 -1.50
N MET A 58 -34.59 12.24 -1.10
CA MET A 58 -35.75 12.83 -1.75
C MET A 58 -35.49 13.23 -3.20
N ASN A 59 -36.47 13.05 -4.08
CA ASN A 59 -36.43 13.58 -5.42
C ASN A 59 -36.74 15.11 -5.44
N LYS A 60 -36.61 15.76 -6.58
CA LYS A 60 -36.81 17.22 -6.68
C LYS A 60 -38.23 17.65 -6.30
N THR A 61 -39.24 16.84 -6.63
CA THR A 61 -40.65 17.09 -6.37
C THR A 61 -40.94 17.10 -4.87
N ASP A 62 -40.43 16.07 -4.17
CA ASP A 62 -40.59 15.92 -2.72
C ASP A 62 -39.88 17.05 -1.95
N LEU A 63 -38.69 17.46 -2.42
CA LEU A 63 -37.96 18.60 -1.84
C LEU A 63 -38.71 19.94 -2.03
N LEU A 64 -39.39 20.13 -3.15
CA LEU A 64 -40.23 21.32 -3.38
C LEU A 64 -41.47 21.33 -2.47
N GLU A 65 -42.05 20.19 -2.21
CA GLU A 65 -43.13 20.01 -1.26
C GLU A 65 -42.69 20.29 0.17
N LYS A 66 -41.53 19.79 0.57
CA LYS A 66 -40.89 20.08 1.85
C LYS A 66 -40.55 21.54 2.02
N CYS A 67 -40.11 22.24 0.96
CA CYS A 67 -39.91 23.69 0.99
C CYS A 67 -41.21 24.45 1.25
N LYS A 68 -42.36 24.00 0.70
CA LYS A 68 -43.66 24.60 0.95
C LYS A 68 -44.10 24.39 2.40
N GLU A 69 -43.95 23.19 2.95
CA GLU A 69 -44.22 22.90 4.36
C GLU A 69 -43.42 23.79 5.32
N LEU A 70 -42.17 24.09 5.00
CA LEU A 70 -41.30 24.95 5.79
C LEU A 70 -41.46 26.46 5.49
N GLY A 71 -42.43 26.84 4.66
CA GLY A 71 -42.69 28.22 4.29
C GLY A 71 -41.57 28.87 3.48
N ILE A 72 -40.78 28.10 2.76
CA ILE A 72 -39.71 28.63 1.90
C ILE A 72 -40.29 29.01 0.54
N THR A 73 -40.22 30.32 0.22
CA THR A 73 -40.71 30.89 -1.05
C THR A 73 -39.59 30.95 -2.10
N LYS A 74 -39.95 31.06 -3.39
CA LYS A 74 -39.00 31.17 -4.53
C LYS A 74 -38.06 29.97 -4.74
N CYS A 75 -38.52 28.75 -4.43
CA CYS A 75 -37.76 27.53 -4.57
C CYS A 75 -37.97 26.80 -5.90
N SER A 76 -39.01 27.12 -6.69
CA SER A 76 -39.40 26.37 -7.90
C SER A 76 -38.34 26.33 -9.01
N SER A 77 -37.50 27.36 -9.13
CA SER A 77 -36.41 27.44 -10.12
C SER A 77 -35.08 26.81 -9.65
N LYS A 78 -35.02 26.31 -8.42
CA LYS A 78 -33.79 25.77 -7.80
C LYS A 78 -33.53 24.33 -8.19
N ASN A 79 -32.23 23.95 -8.25
CA ASN A 79 -31.82 22.58 -8.42
C ASN A 79 -31.81 21.80 -7.08
N LYS A 80 -31.67 20.48 -7.13
CA LYS A 80 -31.73 19.61 -5.95
C LYS A 80 -30.77 20.03 -4.83
N PRO A 81 -29.46 20.30 -5.06
CA PRO A 81 -28.54 20.76 -4.03
C PRO A 81 -28.97 22.07 -3.37
N GLN A 82 -29.47 23.04 -4.16
CA GLN A 82 -29.95 24.33 -3.67
C GLN A 82 -31.21 24.23 -2.81
N LEU A 83 -32.09 23.26 -3.12
CA LEU A 83 -33.29 22.99 -2.31
C LEU A 83 -32.92 22.38 -0.97
N ILE A 84 -31.99 21.46 -0.94
CA ILE A 84 -31.47 20.86 0.29
C ILE A 84 -30.81 21.91 1.19
N GLU A 85 -30.01 22.81 0.61
CA GLU A 85 -29.39 23.93 1.33
C GLU A 85 -30.41 24.88 1.95
N LEU A 86 -31.48 25.21 1.22
CA LEU A 86 -32.56 26.06 1.72
C LEU A 86 -33.33 25.40 2.86
N ILE A 87 -33.62 24.13 2.77
CA ILE A 87 -34.29 23.34 3.84
C ILE A 87 -33.40 23.30 5.08
N ASN A 88 -32.12 23.01 4.92
CA ASN A 88 -31.17 22.96 6.03
C ASN A 88 -30.94 24.31 6.70
N SER A 89 -30.92 25.41 5.94
CA SER A 89 -30.79 26.77 6.49
C SER A 89 -32.03 27.21 7.27
N LYS A 90 -33.22 26.79 6.87
CA LYS A 90 -34.45 27.09 7.58
C LYS A 90 -34.57 26.30 8.89
N ASN A 91 -34.15 25.05 8.90
CA ASN A 91 -34.11 24.21 10.12
C ASN A 91 -33.07 24.73 11.13
N LYS A 92 -32.01 25.43 10.68
CA LYS A 92 -31.02 26.07 11.56
C LYS A 92 -31.55 27.26 12.34
N THR A 93 -32.56 27.98 11.86
CA THR A 93 -33.11 29.17 12.53
C THR A 93 -34.07 28.87 13.69
N SER A 94 -34.49 27.63 13.88
CA SER A 94 -35.39 27.23 14.96
C SER A 94 -34.71 26.67 16.24
N ASN A 95 -33.39 26.48 16.26
CA ASN A 95 -32.69 25.88 17.39
C ASN A 95 -31.35 26.57 17.72
N THR A 96 -31.39 27.88 18.01
CA THR A 96 -30.18 28.71 18.18
C THR A 96 -29.46 28.55 19.53
N GLU A 97 -29.96 27.82 20.51
CA GLU A 97 -29.27 27.56 21.81
C GLU A 97 -28.59 26.19 21.94
N GLU A 98 -29.04 25.19 21.20
CA GLU A 98 -28.38 23.84 21.19
C GLU A 98 -27.12 23.79 20.28
N TYR A 99 -26.96 24.77 19.39
CA TYR A 99 -25.88 24.78 18.38
C TYR A 99 -24.52 25.33 18.84
N LYS A 100 -24.42 25.93 20.03
CA LYS A 100 -23.11 26.29 20.58
C LYS A 100 -22.20 25.09 20.85
N ASN A 101 -22.79 23.91 21.09
CA ASN A 101 -22.03 22.67 21.26
C ASN A 101 -21.69 21.96 19.94
N ILE A 102 -22.26 22.40 18.81
CA ILE A 102 -21.96 21.86 17.46
C ILE A 102 -20.86 22.68 16.77
N LEU A 103 -20.61 23.92 17.21
CA LEU A 103 -19.46 24.71 16.74
C LEU A 103 -18.11 24.05 17.06
N ILE A 104 -18.06 23.19 18.09
CA ILE A 104 -16.91 22.32 18.34
C ILE A 104 -16.69 21.32 17.18
N SER A 105 -17.73 20.96 16.42
CA SER A 105 -17.64 20.06 15.28
C SER A 105 -17.16 20.76 13.99
N GLU A 106 -17.42 22.05 13.83
CA GLU A 106 -16.87 22.82 12.70
C GLU A 106 -15.39 23.11 12.89
N ASP A 107 -14.95 23.41 14.11
CA ASP A 107 -13.52 23.54 14.44
C ASP A 107 -12.76 22.22 14.23
N VAL A 108 -13.36 21.07 14.53
CA VAL A 108 -12.78 19.75 14.25
C VAL A 108 -12.73 19.45 12.75
N ILE A 109 -13.72 19.94 11.97
CA ILE A 109 -13.72 19.80 10.50
C ILE A 109 -12.69 20.74 9.87
N ILE A 110 -12.53 21.95 10.42
CA ILE A 110 -11.51 22.91 10.00
C ILE A 110 -10.12 22.39 10.39
N GLN A 111 -9.92 21.90 11.62
CA GLN A 111 -8.68 21.23 12.02
C GLN A 111 -8.39 19.97 11.22
N GLY A 112 -9.39 19.15 10.89
CA GLY A 112 -9.23 17.98 10.03
C GLY A 112 -8.88 18.34 8.57
N LYS A 113 -9.35 19.49 8.06
CA LYS A 113 -8.95 20.05 6.77
C LYS A 113 -7.60 20.74 6.83
N GLU A 114 -7.30 21.42 7.93
CA GLU A 114 -6.00 22.04 8.18
C GLU A 114 -4.92 20.98 8.43
N LEU A 115 -5.21 19.89 9.16
CA LEU A 115 -4.31 18.73 9.31
C LEU A 115 -4.05 18.04 7.98
N LYS A 116 -5.06 17.84 7.10
CA LYS A 116 -4.84 17.31 5.76
C LYS A 116 -4.14 18.30 4.82
N GLN A 117 -4.40 19.60 4.98
CA GLN A 117 -3.65 20.63 4.28
C GLN A 117 -2.25 20.80 4.86
N ALA A 118 -2.05 20.60 6.17
CA ALA A 118 -0.75 20.58 6.82
C ALA A 118 0.05 19.33 6.42
N GLU A 119 -0.55 18.13 6.38
CA GLU A 119 0.13 16.93 5.87
C GLU A 119 0.45 17.04 4.38
N LEU A 120 -0.41 17.66 3.56
CA LEU A 120 -0.13 17.99 2.15
C LEU A 120 0.85 19.16 2.00
N VAL A 121 0.88 20.09 2.94
CA VAL A 121 1.80 21.23 2.98
C VAL A 121 3.13 20.81 3.63
N GLU A 122 3.13 19.95 4.65
CA GLU A 122 4.36 19.33 5.17
C GLU A 122 5.03 18.45 4.12
N SER A 123 4.25 17.65 3.37
CA SER A 123 4.82 16.90 2.23
C SER A 123 5.32 17.81 1.09
N LYS A 124 4.89 19.08 1.05
CA LYS A 124 5.39 20.08 0.09
C LYS A 124 6.48 20.99 0.66
N LYS A 125 6.66 21.07 1.98
CA LYS A 125 7.68 21.92 2.60
C LYS A 125 9.08 21.28 2.67
N ASP A 126 9.16 19.95 2.59
CA ASP A 126 10.41 19.20 2.76
C ASP A 126 10.97 18.63 1.44
N THR A 127 10.42 19.00 0.28
CA THR A 127 11.09 18.70 -0.98
C THR A 127 12.04 19.83 -1.31
N PRO A 128 13.35 19.57 -1.52
CA PRO A 128 14.23 20.51 -2.17
C PRO A 128 13.59 20.98 -3.48
N ASN A 129 13.85 22.21 -3.91
CA ASN A 129 13.29 22.85 -5.11
C ASN A 129 13.41 22.05 -6.41
N ASP A 130 14.12 20.94 -6.40
CA ASP A 130 14.21 20.00 -7.51
C ASP A 130 13.04 19.01 -7.43
N THR A 131 12.17 19.06 -8.42
CA THR A 131 11.18 18.00 -8.59
C THR A 131 11.90 16.68 -8.85
N ASN A 132 11.35 15.54 -8.44
CA ASN A 132 11.95 14.23 -8.76
C ASN A 132 12.18 14.04 -10.26
N PHE A 133 11.38 14.71 -11.08
CA PHE A 133 11.55 14.68 -12.52
C PHE A 133 12.81 15.42 -12.96
N SER A 134 13.19 16.56 -12.36
CA SER A 134 14.44 17.25 -12.72
C SER A 134 15.69 16.45 -12.31
N LEU A 135 15.67 15.79 -11.13
CA LEU A 135 16.72 14.84 -10.76
C LEU A 135 16.84 13.67 -11.74
N PHE A 136 15.70 13.17 -12.19
CA PHE A 136 15.66 12.09 -13.18
C PHE A 136 16.16 12.54 -14.56
N GLU A 137 15.83 13.74 -15.02
CA GLU A 137 16.39 14.32 -16.25
C GLU A 137 17.91 14.43 -16.16
N GLU A 138 18.43 14.87 -15.01
CA GLU A 138 19.89 14.91 -14.77
C GLU A 138 20.51 13.50 -14.83
N CYS A 139 19.84 12.48 -14.30
CA CYS A 139 20.29 11.09 -14.44
C CYS A 139 20.38 10.68 -15.90
N LEU A 140 19.39 11.02 -16.73
CA LEU A 140 19.38 10.69 -18.15
C LEU A 140 20.47 11.41 -18.99
N GLN A 141 20.99 12.54 -18.48
CA GLN A 141 22.16 13.19 -19.08
C GLN A 141 23.45 12.44 -18.80
N LYS A 142 23.54 11.68 -17.68
CA LYS A 142 24.77 10.99 -17.27
C LYS A 142 24.77 9.51 -17.66
N VAL A 143 23.63 8.87 -17.69
CA VAL A 143 23.49 7.42 -17.92
C VAL A 143 22.33 7.11 -18.88
N SER A 144 22.42 6.01 -19.60
CA SER A 144 21.37 5.59 -20.54
C SER A 144 20.07 5.19 -19.82
N ILE A 145 18.94 5.27 -20.56
CA ILE A 145 17.62 4.80 -20.07
C ILE A 145 17.70 3.35 -19.57
N LYS A 146 18.49 2.50 -20.22
CA LYS A 146 18.66 1.10 -19.81
C LYS A 146 19.42 1.01 -18.48
N GLU A 147 20.48 1.77 -18.31
CA GLU A 147 21.24 1.79 -17.04
C GLU A 147 20.43 2.34 -15.89
N VAL A 148 19.61 3.39 -16.10
CA VAL A 148 18.66 3.85 -15.06
C VAL A 148 17.69 2.73 -14.71
N ALA A 149 17.12 2.05 -15.71
CA ALA A 149 16.18 0.93 -15.47
C ALA A 149 16.85 -0.19 -14.68
N ASP A 150 18.07 -0.58 -15.05
CA ASP A 150 18.82 -1.65 -14.37
C ASP A 150 19.17 -1.26 -12.92
N LYS A 151 19.65 -0.02 -12.69
CA LYS A 151 19.97 0.48 -11.33
C LYS A 151 18.75 0.58 -10.42
N LEU A 152 17.58 0.91 -10.98
CA LEU A 152 16.31 1.00 -10.25
C LEU A 152 15.54 -0.34 -10.17
N ASN A 153 16.07 -1.41 -10.74
CA ASN A 153 15.36 -2.69 -10.89
C ASN A 153 13.98 -2.56 -11.57
N LEU A 154 13.91 -1.72 -12.61
CA LEU A 154 12.70 -1.44 -13.37
C LEU A 154 12.82 -1.92 -14.81
N CYS A 155 11.69 -2.08 -15.49
CA CYS A 155 11.72 -2.27 -16.93
C CYS A 155 11.88 -0.92 -17.66
N VAL A 156 12.55 -0.94 -18.81
CA VAL A 156 12.74 0.24 -19.68
C VAL A 156 11.41 0.93 -20.02
N GLY A 157 10.32 0.16 -20.16
CA GLY A 157 8.99 0.71 -20.40
C GLY A 157 8.49 1.61 -19.27
N THR A 158 8.85 1.32 -18.01
CA THR A 158 8.53 2.20 -16.87
C THR A 158 9.27 3.52 -16.98
N ILE A 159 10.55 3.49 -17.32
CA ILE A 159 11.38 4.68 -17.47
C ILE A 159 10.86 5.57 -18.64
N ARG A 160 10.49 4.96 -19.77
CA ARG A 160 9.88 5.69 -20.91
C ARG A 160 8.56 6.36 -20.50
N ARG A 161 7.75 5.68 -19.70
CA ARG A 161 6.50 6.26 -19.17
C ARG A 161 6.76 7.47 -18.27
N TRP A 162 7.80 7.45 -17.44
CA TRP A 162 8.17 8.60 -16.62
C TRP A 162 8.57 9.81 -17.47
N ILE A 163 9.29 9.58 -18.59
CA ILE A 163 9.63 10.63 -19.56
C ILE A 163 8.37 11.20 -20.20
N GLU A 164 7.45 10.33 -20.63
CA GLU A 164 6.20 10.73 -21.28
C GLU A 164 5.28 11.52 -20.34
N LEU A 165 5.14 11.08 -19.09
CA LEU A 165 4.28 11.70 -18.11
C LEU A 165 4.94 12.89 -17.38
N LYS A 166 6.24 13.08 -17.52
CA LYS A 166 7.06 14.02 -16.73
C LYS A 166 6.85 13.87 -15.23
N ASP A 167 6.67 12.64 -14.78
CA ASP A 167 6.36 12.30 -13.39
C ASP A 167 7.17 11.09 -12.95
N VAL A 168 7.91 11.26 -11.84
CA VAL A 168 8.71 10.21 -11.21
C VAL A 168 8.26 10.06 -9.76
N PRO A 169 7.87 8.84 -9.32
CA PRO A 169 7.42 8.64 -7.96
C PRO A 169 8.47 9.08 -6.93
N ILE A 170 8.04 9.81 -5.91
CA ILE A 170 8.90 10.39 -4.87
C ILE A 170 9.73 9.33 -4.13
N GLN A 171 9.27 8.08 -4.09
CA GLN A 171 9.97 6.97 -3.45
C GLN A 171 11.31 6.63 -4.12
N TYR A 172 11.58 7.11 -5.33
CA TYR A 172 12.85 6.93 -6.03
C TYR A 172 13.84 8.08 -5.82
N THR A 173 13.49 9.09 -5.02
CA THR A 173 14.35 10.26 -4.75
C THR A 173 15.76 9.85 -4.37
N PHE A 174 15.92 8.99 -3.38
CA PHE A 174 17.25 8.58 -2.88
C PHE A 174 18.03 7.75 -3.89
N ASP A 175 17.33 6.93 -4.68
CA ASP A 175 17.97 6.14 -5.75
C ASP A 175 18.49 7.05 -6.88
N LEU A 176 17.75 8.12 -7.22
CA LEU A 176 18.20 9.12 -8.21
C LEU A 176 19.43 9.89 -7.70
N TYR A 177 19.44 10.32 -6.43
CA TYR A 177 20.63 10.94 -5.83
C TYR A 177 21.84 10.00 -5.88
N LYS A 178 21.66 8.70 -5.60
CA LYS A 178 22.73 7.68 -5.71
C LYS A 178 23.23 7.51 -7.15
N ILE A 179 22.35 7.50 -8.15
CA ILE A 179 22.74 7.44 -9.57
C ILE A 179 23.60 8.63 -9.93
N LEU A 180 23.29 9.82 -9.40
CA LEU A 180 24.02 11.06 -9.62
C LEU A 180 25.29 11.18 -8.78
N SER A 181 25.56 10.26 -7.85
CA SER A 181 26.62 10.34 -6.86
C SER A 181 26.56 11.63 -6.03
N LYS A 182 25.36 12.13 -5.77
CA LYS A 182 25.10 13.29 -4.91
C LYS A 182 24.94 12.85 -3.46
N GLU A 183 25.46 13.66 -2.54
CA GLU A 183 25.25 13.46 -1.11
C GLU A 183 23.79 13.71 -0.74
N ILE A 184 23.25 12.88 0.17
CA ILE A 184 21.87 12.96 0.62
C ILE A 184 21.85 13.45 2.07
N ASP A 185 21.22 14.59 2.28
CA ASP A 185 20.88 15.05 3.61
C ASP A 185 19.54 14.47 4.05
N TYR A 186 19.58 13.29 4.69
CA TYR A 186 18.38 12.57 5.12
C TYR A 186 17.55 13.32 6.16
N SER A 187 18.13 14.31 6.87
CA SER A 187 17.40 15.10 7.87
C SER A 187 16.26 15.94 7.28
N LYS A 188 16.33 16.22 5.98
CA LYS A 188 15.33 17.01 5.24
C LYS A 188 14.10 16.20 4.80
N TYR A 189 14.08 14.89 5.03
CA TYR A 189 13.03 14.01 4.52
C TYR A 189 12.24 13.37 5.67
N THR A 190 10.95 13.16 5.42
CA THR A 190 10.06 12.52 6.39
C THR A 190 10.46 11.07 6.65
N TYR A 191 10.16 10.55 7.83
CA TYR A 191 10.40 9.15 8.19
C TYR A 191 9.66 8.18 7.24
N SER A 192 8.48 8.57 6.77
CA SER A 192 7.70 7.77 5.82
C SER A 192 8.40 7.62 4.46
N LEU A 193 9.03 8.68 3.95
CA LEU A 193 9.79 8.60 2.71
C LEU A 193 11.08 7.78 2.85
N LYS A 194 11.66 7.78 4.07
CA LYS A 194 12.84 7.00 4.42
C LYS A 194 12.53 5.55 4.78
N ASP A 195 11.25 5.14 4.78
CA ASP A 195 10.80 3.84 5.32
C ASP A 195 11.34 3.56 6.73
N GLN A 196 11.44 4.59 7.57
CA GLN A 196 12.04 4.52 8.89
C GLN A 196 10.99 4.12 9.94
N PHE A 197 10.91 2.82 10.23
CA PHE A 197 10.02 2.24 11.22
C PHE A 197 10.79 1.26 12.12
N PHE A 198 10.69 1.46 13.42
CA PHE A 198 11.40 0.66 14.41
C PHE A 198 10.61 -0.60 14.78
N THR A 199 11.34 -1.70 14.87
CA THR A 199 10.76 -3.01 15.20
C THR A 199 10.55 -3.12 16.71
N PRO A 200 9.34 -3.52 17.19
CA PRO A 200 9.15 -3.74 18.62
C PRO A 200 10.02 -4.90 19.12
N LYS A 201 10.59 -4.73 20.32
CA LYS A 201 11.55 -5.68 20.91
C LYS A 201 11.03 -7.12 20.98
N TYR A 202 9.74 -7.30 21.29
CA TYR A 202 9.14 -8.64 21.32
C TYR A 202 9.14 -9.33 19.96
N LEU A 203 8.97 -8.55 18.87
CA LEU A 203 8.98 -9.08 17.52
C LEU A 203 10.41 -9.44 17.08
N ALA A 204 11.38 -8.59 17.40
CA ALA A 204 12.80 -8.89 17.17
C ALA A 204 13.17 -10.20 17.86
N LYS A 205 12.78 -10.38 19.15
CA LYS A 205 13.00 -11.62 19.91
C LYS A 205 12.32 -12.82 19.25
N LYS A 206 11.07 -12.68 18.79
CA LYS A 206 10.36 -13.75 18.08
C LYS A 206 11.11 -14.16 16.80
N CYS A 207 11.60 -13.21 16.01
CA CYS A 207 12.40 -13.50 14.82
C CYS A 207 13.69 -14.26 15.15
N TRP A 208 14.36 -13.89 16.23
CA TRP A 208 15.55 -14.60 16.73
C TRP A 208 15.24 -16.04 17.17
N GLU A 209 14.14 -16.26 17.89
CA GLU A 209 13.66 -17.58 18.30
C GLU A 209 13.34 -18.48 17.07
N ILE A 210 12.67 -17.89 16.05
CA ILE A 210 12.41 -18.59 14.78
C ILE A 210 13.72 -18.98 14.10
N PHE A 211 14.69 -18.06 13.99
CA PHE A 211 15.98 -18.36 13.38
C PHE A 211 16.68 -19.54 14.07
N ASN A 212 16.79 -19.53 15.40
CA ASN A 212 17.42 -20.59 16.17
C ASN A 212 16.66 -21.95 16.05
N ARG A 213 15.36 -21.90 15.80
CA ARG A 213 14.55 -23.09 15.58
C ARG A 213 14.77 -23.68 14.17
N GLU A 214 14.87 -22.84 13.16
CA GLU A 214 14.89 -23.28 11.75
C GLU A 214 16.33 -23.50 11.22
N VAL A 215 17.31 -22.76 11.73
CA VAL A 215 18.70 -22.81 11.27
C VAL A 215 19.57 -23.49 12.34
N LYS A 216 20.03 -24.69 12.03
CA LYS A 216 20.83 -25.52 12.97
C LYS A 216 22.32 -25.34 12.67
N ILE A 217 22.90 -24.27 13.14
CA ILE A 217 24.33 -23.93 13.01
C ILE A 217 24.88 -23.51 14.37
N ASP A 218 26.21 -23.54 14.52
CA ASP A 218 26.85 -22.87 15.64
C ASP A 218 26.92 -21.34 15.36
N THR A 219 26.13 -20.59 16.06
CA THR A 219 26.06 -19.13 15.89
C THR A 219 27.34 -18.42 16.31
N GLN A 220 28.22 -19.06 17.10
CA GLN A 220 29.51 -18.49 17.50
C GLN A 220 30.53 -18.45 16.35
N GLU A 221 30.33 -19.27 15.31
CA GLU A 221 31.16 -19.22 14.10
C GLU A 221 30.81 -18.03 13.18
N TYR A 222 29.73 -17.31 13.45
CA TYR A 222 29.21 -16.27 12.58
C TYR A 222 29.28 -14.87 13.22
N THR A 223 29.60 -13.89 12.40
CA THR A 223 29.40 -12.48 12.74
C THR A 223 28.04 -12.05 12.17
N PHE A 224 27.18 -11.54 13.04
CA PHE A 224 25.87 -11.01 12.63
C PHE A 224 25.98 -9.54 12.21
N ILE A 225 25.21 -9.16 11.21
CA ILE A 225 25.14 -7.80 10.70
C ILE A 225 23.67 -7.37 10.69
N GLU A 226 23.36 -6.30 11.43
CA GLU A 226 22.09 -5.60 11.32
C GLU A 226 22.28 -4.40 10.37
N PRO A 227 21.75 -4.46 9.12
CA PRO A 227 22.12 -3.54 8.05
C PRO A 227 21.33 -2.22 8.06
N SER A 228 20.33 -2.10 8.94
CA SER A 228 19.47 -0.93 9.15
C SER A 228 19.02 -0.93 10.61
N ALA A 229 20.00 -0.73 11.48
CA ALA A 229 19.84 -1.01 12.90
C ALA A 229 18.93 -0.03 13.65
N GLY A 230 18.70 1.16 13.13
CA GLY A 230 17.78 2.14 13.67
C GLY A 230 18.01 2.44 15.16
N ASP A 231 17.08 1.99 16.01
CA ASP A 231 17.16 2.08 17.48
C ASP A 231 17.91 0.90 18.13
N GLY A 232 18.37 -0.09 17.34
CA GLY A 232 19.11 -1.27 17.83
C GLY A 232 18.23 -2.43 18.30
N SER A 233 16.94 -2.45 17.96
CA SER A 233 16.02 -3.48 18.46
C SER A 233 16.47 -4.92 18.17
N PHE A 234 17.08 -5.18 17.02
CA PHE A 234 17.70 -6.48 16.73
C PHE A 234 19.11 -6.58 17.30
N LEU A 235 19.91 -5.52 17.17
CA LEU A 235 21.32 -5.54 17.62
C LEU A 235 21.46 -5.94 19.10
N HIS A 236 20.50 -5.55 19.94
CA HIS A 236 20.49 -5.88 21.37
C HIS A 236 20.22 -7.36 21.68
N ILE A 237 19.66 -8.12 20.75
CA ILE A 237 19.35 -9.55 20.93
C ILE A 237 20.30 -10.47 20.17
N LEU A 238 21.06 -9.93 19.22
CA LEU A 238 22.04 -10.68 18.46
C LEU A 238 23.28 -10.98 19.32
N PRO A 239 24.10 -11.99 18.96
CA PRO A 239 25.31 -12.35 19.67
C PRO A 239 26.26 -11.17 19.85
N LYS A 240 27.03 -11.18 20.95
CA LYS A 240 28.04 -10.15 21.20
C LYS A 240 29.07 -10.10 20.06
N GLY A 241 29.41 -8.90 19.61
CA GLY A 241 30.30 -8.67 18.47
C GLY A 241 29.56 -8.51 17.13
N SER A 242 28.22 -8.52 17.15
CA SER A 242 27.42 -8.15 15.99
C SER A 242 27.66 -6.71 15.54
N ILE A 243 27.54 -6.47 14.25
CA ILE A 243 27.79 -5.18 13.60
C ILE A 243 26.43 -4.54 13.28
N GLY A 244 26.18 -3.35 13.84
CA GLY A 244 25.01 -2.54 13.50
C GLY A 244 25.41 -1.41 12.54
N LEU A 245 24.70 -1.29 11.42
CA LEU A 245 24.87 -0.24 10.43
C LEU A 245 23.55 0.52 10.26
N ASP A 246 23.61 1.83 10.10
CA ASP A 246 22.44 2.65 9.73
C ASP A 246 22.88 3.95 9.06
N ILE A 247 22.08 4.50 8.18
CA ILE A 247 22.32 5.84 7.59
C ILE A 247 22.02 6.95 8.58
N GLU A 248 21.12 6.74 9.54
CA GLU A 248 20.74 7.64 10.63
C GLU A 248 20.66 6.87 11.97
N PRO A 249 21.79 6.51 12.59
CA PRO A 249 21.80 5.76 13.85
C PRO A 249 21.02 6.46 14.97
N ARG A 250 20.19 5.72 15.70
CA ARG A 250 19.39 6.20 16.84
C ARG A 250 19.82 5.58 18.16
N SER A 251 20.85 4.73 18.16
CA SER A 251 21.40 4.11 19.35
C SER A 251 22.93 4.06 19.29
N THR A 252 23.55 3.99 20.47
CA THR A 252 25.01 3.85 20.58
C THR A 252 25.48 2.49 20.05
N GLY A 253 26.70 2.45 19.51
CA GLY A 253 27.30 1.22 18.96
C GLY A 253 26.88 0.90 17.54
N ILE A 254 26.00 1.69 16.92
CA ILE A 254 25.64 1.57 15.52
C ILE A 254 26.52 2.49 14.68
N GLN A 255 27.10 1.94 13.61
CA GLN A 255 27.96 2.69 12.70
C GLN A 255 27.11 3.47 11.69
N LYS A 256 27.39 4.77 11.52
CA LYS A 256 26.73 5.57 10.47
C LYS A 256 27.31 5.19 9.11
N GLN A 257 26.58 4.36 8.36
CA GLN A 257 27.03 3.80 7.10
C GLN A 257 25.85 3.38 6.20
N ASP A 258 25.94 3.63 4.89
CA ASP A 258 25.03 3.02 3.92
C ASP A 258 25.43 1.57 3.66
N TYR A 259 24.56 0.63 4.08
CA TYR A 259 24.79 -0.79 3.92
C TYR A 259 25.01 -1.21 2.46
N LEU A 260 24.33 -0.58 1.51
CA LEU A 260 24.46 -0.95 0.10
C LEU A 260 25.83 -0.60 -0.53
N THR A 261 26.63 0.23 0.16
CA THR A 261 28.02 0.55 -0.23
C THR A 261 29.05 -0.14 0.66
N TRP A 262 28.61 -0.74 1.78
CA TRP A 262 29.47 -1.37 2.77
C TRP A 262 29.73 -2.84 2.45
N LYS A 263 30.90 -3.32 2.82
CA LYS A 263 31.26 -4.73 2.84
C LYS A 263 32.14 -5.01 4.03
N PRO A 264 32.09 -6.24 4.60
CA PRO A 264 33.00 -6.60 5.68
C PRO A 264 34.45 -6.62 5.18
N THR A 265 35.34 -6.13 6.01
CA THR A 265 36.79 -6.10 5.72
C THR A 265 37.43 -7.47 5.87
N ASN A 266 36.94 -8.30 6.82
CA ASN A 266 37.45 -9.66 7.02
C ASN A 266 36.62 -10.66 6.18
N THR A 267 37.19 -11.08 5.07
CA THR A 267 36.55 -12.03 4.14
C THR A 267 36.64 -13.49 4.59
N SER A 268 37.40 -13.80 5.64
CA SER A 268 37.54 -15.16 6.19
C SER A 268 36.43 -15.51 7.18
N ASN A 269 35.72 -14.51 7.72
CA ASN A 269 34.60 -14.74 8.62
C ASN A 269 33.35 -15.19 7.87
N LYS A 270 32.52 -15.97 8.55
CA LYS A 270 31.17 -16.28 8.09
C LYS A 270 30.21 -15.20 8.58
N TYR A 271 29.26 -14.80 7.73
CA TYR A 271 28.34 -13.70 8.06
C TYR A 271 26.87 -14.12 7.91
N ILE A 272 26.05 -13.58 8.80
CA ILE A 272 24.59 -13.63 8.75
C ILE A 272 24.07 -12.21 8.80
N VAL A 273 23.19 -11.86 7.86
CA VAL A 273 22.52 -10.54 7.87
C VAL A 273 21.13 -10.71 8.46
N PHE A 274 20.82 -9.91 9.49
CA PHE A 274 19.60 -10.07 10.28
C PHE A 274 18.96 -8.72 10.60
N GLY A 275 17.67 -8.54 10.37
CA GLY A 275 17.03 -7.26 10.72
C GLY A 275 15.71 -6.98 9.98
N ASN A 276 15.38 -5.70 9.95
CA ASN A 276 14.22 -5.14 9.25
C ASN A 276 14.69 -4.04 8.28
N PRO A 277 15.05 -4.38 7.04
CA PRO A 277 15.52 -3.39 6.08
C PRO A 277 14.38 -2.45 5.64
N PRO A 278 14.71 -1.23 5.16
CA PRO A 278 13.71 -0.39 4.52
C PRO A 278 13.11 -1.11 3.30
N PHE A 279 11.78 -1.04 3.15
CA PHE A 279 11.08 -1.84 2.15
C PHE A 279 11.22 -1.27 0.72
N GLY A 280 11.11 0.05 0.59
CA GLY A 280 10.99 0.72 -0.69
C GLY A 280 9.69 0.41 -1.43
N LEU A 281 9.44 1.10 -2.51
CA LEU A 281 8.24 0.88 -3.32
C LEU A 281 8.23 -0.55 -3.88
N ARG A 282 7.18 -1.32 -3.56
CA ARG A 282 7.03 -2.74 -3.95
C ARG A 282 8.19 -3.64 -3.48
N GLY A 283 8.85 -3.29 -2.39
CA GLY A 283 9.92 -4.08 -1.79
C GLY A 283 11.24 -4.04 -2.55
N HIS A 284 11.47 -3.05 -3.43
CA HIS A 284 12.68 -2.99 -4.24
C HIS A 284 13.93 -2.75 -3.38
N LEU A 285 13.82 -1.93 -2.34
CA LEU A 285 14.96 -1.62 -1.49
C LEU A 285 15.34 -2.82 -0.62
N ALA A 286 14.35 -3.49 -0.01
CA ALA A 286 14.59 -4.74 0.71
C ALA A 286 15.22 -5.82 -0.19
N LEU A 287 14.81 -5.91 -1.46
CA LEU A 287 15.42 -6.81 -2.44
C LEU A 287 16.90 -6.45 -2.68
N ASN A 288 17.23 -5.16 -2.77
CA ASN A 288 18.61 -4.72 -2.93
C ASN A 288 19.47 -5.11 -1.72
N PHE A 289 18.93 -5.00 -0.50
CA PHE A 289 19.60 -5.45 0.71
C PHE A 289 19.89 -6.95 0.68
N ILE A 290 18.93 -7.79 0.29
CA ILE A 290 19.14 -9.23 0.16
C ILE A 290 20.23 -9.53 -0.90
N ASN A 291 20.11 -8.95 -2.08
CA ASN A 291 21.04 -9.22 -3.19
C ASN A 291 22.47 -8.71 -2.90
N HIS A 292 22.60 -7.57 -2.19
CA HIS A 292 23.89 -7.05 -1.75
C HIS A 292 24.59 -8.02 -0.78
N SER A 293 23.84 -8.60 0.16
CA SER A 293 24.34 -9.57 1.14
C SER A 293 24.98 -10.80 0.48
N TYR A 294 24.56 -11.17 -0.73
CA TYR A 294 25.02 -12.38 -1.41
C TYR A 294 26.54 -12.44 -1.57
N SER A 295 27.21 -11.31 -1.70
CA SER A 295 28.65 -11.26 -1.89
C SER A 295 29.45 -11.76 -0.67
N PHE A 296 28.88 -11.78 0.55
CA PHE A 296 29.61 -12.09 1.78
C PHE A 296 28.84 -12.93 2.82
N ALA A 297 27.50 -12.89 2.84
CA ALA A 297 26.74 -13.58 3.90
C ALA A 297 26.18 -14.93 3.43
N ASP A 298 26.16 -15.92 4.32
CA ASP A 298 25.58 -17.25 4.06
C ASP A 298 24.07 -17.28 4.25
N TYR A 299 23.57 -16.45 5.19
CA TYR A 299 22.14 -16.34 5.49
C TYR A 299 21.71 -14.88 5.50
N VAL A 300 20.45 -14.65 5.10
CA VAL A 300 19.73 -13.39 5.26
C VAL A 300 18.39 -13.66 5.94
N CYS A 301 18.13 -12.99 7.05
CA CYS A 301 16.98 -13.19 7.91
C CYS A 301 16.27 -11.84 8.09
N PHE A 302 15.23 -11.59 7.31
CA PHE A 302 14.61 -10.27 7.27
C PHE A 302 13.11 -10.30 7.53
N ILE A 303 12.63 -9.23 8.19
CA ILE A 303 11.23 -8.82 8.06
C ILE A 303 11.07 -8.12 6.70
N LEU A 304 10.11 -8.56 5.91
CA LEU A 304 9.91 -8.13 4.52
C LEU A 304 8.42 -7.80 4.28
N PRO A 305 8.09 -7.00 3.26
CA PRO A 305 6.69 -6.82 2.85
C PRO A 305 6.05 -8.16 2.47
N GLN A 306 4.75 -8.32 2.73
CA GLN A 306 4.00 -9.52 2.34
C GLN A 306 4.16 -9.90 0.85
N LEU A 307 4.49 -8.93 0.01
CA LEU A 307 4.72 -9.15 -1.42
C LEU A 307 5.85 -10.18 -1.70
N PHE A 308 6.77 -10.39 -0.76
CA PHE A 308 7.81 -11.43 -0.84
C PHE A 308 7.23 -12.85 -0.69
N GLU A 309 6.04 -13.02 -0.15
CA GLU A 309 5.33 -14.30 -0.13
C GLU A 309 4.64 -14.60 -1.47
N SER A 310 4.36 -13.59 -2.26
CA SER A 310 3.66 -13.73 -3.53
C SER A 310 4.47 -14.57 -4.52
N ASP A 311 3.80 -15.47 -5.22
CA ASP A 311 4.31 -16.25 -6.34
C ASP A 311 4.11 -15.59 -7.71
N GLY A 312 3.50 -14.39 -7.74
CA GLY A 312 3.25 -13.63 -8.96
C GLY A 312 4.53 -13.32 -9.75
N LYS A 313 4.40 -13.17 -11.08
CA LYS A 313 5.54 -12.92 -11.99
C LYS A 313 6.41 -11.71 -11.60
N GLY A 314 5.81 -10.68 -10.99
CA GLY A 314 6.51 -9.47 -10.54
C GLY A 314 6.94 -9.50 -9.07
N SER A 315 6.83 -10.63 -8.38
CA SER A 315 7.22 -10.75 -6.98
C SER A 315 8.71 -10.47 -6.78
N PRO A 316 9.09 -9.68 -5.76
CA PRO A 316 10.51 -9.48 -5.40
C PRO A 316 11.21 -10.81 -5.11
N ARG A 317 10.54 -11.78 -4.50
CA ARG A 317 11.06 -13.11 -4.20
C ARG A 317 11.71 -13.79 -5.40
N LYS A 318 11.13 -13.64 -6.60
CA LYS A 318 11.66 -14.24 -7.83
C LYS A 318 12.90 -13.54 -8.40
N ARG A 319 13.27 -12.41 -7.81
CA ARG A 319 14.43 -11.59 -8.18
C ARG A 319 15.53 -11.64 -7.14
N VAL A 320 15.39 -12.47 -6.11
CA VAL A 320 16.46 -12.75 -5.16
C VAL A 320 17.50 -13.63 -5.86
N ASN A 321 18.75 -13.18 -5.86
CA ASN A 321 19.85 -13.81 -6.56
C ASN A 321 20.69 -14.67 -5.61
N GLY A 322 20.95 -15.92 -5.98
CA GLY A 322 21.89 -16.79 -5.32
C GLY A 322 21.47 -17.39 -3.97
N TYR A 323 20.35 -16.92 -3.41
CA TYR A 323 19.78 -17.48 -2.18
C TYR A 323 18.55 -18.35 -2.45
N ASN A 324 18.35 -19.34 -1.60
CA ASN A 324 17.15 -20.15 -1.52
C ASN A 324 16.33 -19.74 -0.30
N LEU A 325 15.02 -19.58 -0.45
CA LEU A 325 14.12 -19.34 0.67
C LEU A 325 13.92 -20.66 1.44
N ILE A 326 14.32 -20.69 2.69
CA ILE A 326 14.21 -21.89 3.53
C ILE A 326 13.09 -21.81 4.57
N TYR A 327 12.67 -20.59 4.92
CA TYR A 327 11.57 -20.35 5.85
C TYR A 327 10.81 -19.06 5.52
N SER A 328 9.48 -19.06 5.73
CA SER A 328 8.63 -17.89 5.63
C SER A 328 7.45 -18.02 6.58
N GLU A 329 7.22 -16.99 7.41
CA GLU A 329 6.08 -16.88 8.32
C GLU A 329 5.48 -15.49 8.21
N GLY A 330 4.13 -15.41 8.02
CA GLY A 330 3.39 -14.16 8.05
C GLY A 330 3.42 -13.54 9.43
N LEU A 331 3.58 -12.22 9.50
CA LEU A 331 3.53 -11.47 10.74
C LEU A 331 2.72 -10.19 10.59
N SER A 332 2.08 -9.79 11.69
CA SER A 332 1.37 -8.52 11.80
C SER A 332 1.70 -7.93 13.17
N ALA A 333 2.27 -6.73 13.18
CA ALA A 333 2.72 -6.09 14.40
C ALA A 333 2.56 -4.57 14.32
N MET A 334 2.58 -3.92 15.48
CA MET A 334 2.69 -2.46 15.59
C MET A 334 4.16 -2.10 15.62
N PHE A 335 4.59 -1.33 14.63
CA PHE A 335 5.93 -0.74 14.54
C PHE A 335 5.87 0.70 15.00
N TYR A 336 7.02 1.29 15.27
CA TYR A 336 7.10 2.66 15.78
C TYR A 336 7.85 3.55 14.79
N SER A 337 7.29 4.72 14.51
CA SER A 337 7.99 5.78 13.79
C SER A 337 8.92 6.55 14.74
N PRO A 338 9.86 7.36 14.23
CA PRO A 338 10.76 8.16 15.06
C PRO A 338 10.07 9.12 16.03
N ASP A 339 8.83 9.52 15.76
CA ASP A 339 7.96 10.33 16.63
C ASP A 339 7.07 9.47 17.56
N ASN A 340 7.41 8.19 17.74
CA ASN A 340 6.72 7.20 18.58
C ASN A 340 5.26 6.91 18.20
N LYS A 341 4.85 7.22 16.98
CA LYS A 341 3.52 6.79 16.50
C LYS A 341 3.54 5.32 16.14
N GLU A 342 2.49 4.62 16.54
CA GLU A 342 2.29 3.23 16.20
C GLU A 342 1.74 3.09 14.77
N VAL A 343 2.39 2.23 13.98
CA VAL A 343 1.97 1.91 12.62
C VAL A 343 1.84 0.40 12.49
N LYS A 344 0.64 -0.06 12.15
CA LYS A 344 0.41 -1.48 11.90
C LYS A 344 1.05 -1.89 10.58
N VAL A 345 2.00 -2.81 10.64
CA VAL A 345 2.68 -3.39 9.48
C VAL A 345 2.32 -4.86 9.36
N ASN A 346 1.87 -5.25 8.17
CA ASN A 346 1.72 -6.64 7.77
C ASN A 346 2.90 -7.03 6.89
N GLY A 347 3.65 -8.01 7.33
CA GLY A 347 4.87 -8.46 6.67
C GLY A 347 5.04 -9.96 6.74
N VAL A 348 6.22 -10.40 6.37
CA VAL A 348 6.67 -11.79 6.51
C VAL A 348 8.07 -11.78 7.09
N PHE A 349 8.38 -12.74 7.97
CA PHE A 349 9.75 -13.01 8.34
C PHE A 349 10.26 -14.15 7.46
N GLN A 350 11.33 -13.89 6.73
CA GLN A 350 11.91 -14.88 5.82
C GLN A 350 13.37 -15.13 6.13
N ILE A 351 13.77 -16.41 5.99
CA ILE A 351 15.15 -16.87 6.10
C ILE A 351 15.59 -17.38 4.73
N TRP A 352 16.66 -16.79 4.23
CA TRP A 352 17.29 -17.10 2.95
C TRP A 352 18.67 -17.70 3.18
N SER A 353 19.06 -18.74 2.43
CA SER A 353 20.33 -19.45 2.57
C SER A 353 21.00 -19.69 1.22
N LYS A 354 22.32 -19.58 1.17
CA LYS A 354 23.11 -20.04 0.01
C LYS A 354 23.20 -21.55 -0.10
N ASN A 355 23.22 -22.24 1.04
CA ASN A 355 23.71 -23.61 1.15
C ASN A 355 22.59 -24.65 1.19
N THR A 356 21.33 -24.25 1.15
CA THR A 356 20.18 -25.15 1.31
C THR A 356 19.30 -25.10 0.07
N SER A 357 18.88 -26.24 -0.47
CA SER A 357 17.93 -26.28 -1.58
C SER A 357 16.54 -25.82 -1.15
N ASN A 358 15.89 -25.03 -1.97
CA ASN A 358 14.55 -24.51 -1.72
C ASN A 358 13.48 -25.54 -2.16
N GLN A 359 13.14 -26.47 -1.26
CA GLN A 359 12.12 -27.49 -1.55
C GLN A 359 10.69 -27.07 -1.17
N LYS A 360 10.51 -25.99 -0.39
CA LYS A 360 9.19 -25.61 0.16
C LYS A 360 8.33 -24.76 -0.78
N TYR A 361 8.88 -24.20 -1.85
CA TYR A 361 8.18 -23.26 -2.72
C TYR A 361 8.18 -23.69 -4.19
N THR A 362 7.38 -24.69 -4.48
CA THR A 362 7.09 -25.06 -5.88
C THR A 362 6.12 -24.06 -6.50
N ILE A 363 6.32 -23.76 -7.79
CA ILE A 363 5.34 -22.97 -8.56
C ILE A 363 4.06 -23.79 -8.66
N LYS A 364 2.98 -23.30 -8.06
CA LYS A 364 1.68 -23.97 -8.12
C LYS A 364 1.06 -23.80 -9.51
N PRO A 365 0.37 -24.80 -10.05
CA PRO A 365 -0.32 -24.70 -11.34
C PRO A 365 -1.46 -23.67 -11.28
N ASN A 366 -1.84 -23.12 -12.43
CA ASN A 366 -2.97 -22.18 -12.56
C ASN A 366 -4.34 -22.89 -12.68
N SER A 367 -4.38 -24.19 -12.56
CA SER A 367 -5.58 -25.02 -12.71
C SER A 367 -5.53 -26.17 -11.72
N GLN A 368 -6.69 -26.60 -11.31
CA GLN A 368 -6.98 -27.83 -10.58
C GLN A 368 -7.96 -28.65 -11.41
N GLU A 369 -8.22 -29.88 -11.00
CA GLU A 369 -9.13 -30.78 -11.69
C GLU A 369 -10.53 -30.18 -11.89
N ASN A 370 -11.00 -29.42 -10.92
CA ASN A 370 -12.39 -28.90 -10.84
C ASN A 370 -12.51 -27.42 -11.23
N MET A 371 -11.38 -26.69 -11.45
CA MET A 371 -11.44 -25.27 -11.75
C MET A 371 -10.22 -24.73 -12.49
N ARG A 372 -10.39 -23.59 -13.13
CA ARG A 372 -9.29 -22.86 -13.75
C ARG A 372 -9.42 -21.36 -13.50
N VAL A 373 -8.29 -20.71 -13.23
CA VAL A 373 -8.20 -19.27 -13.03
C VAL A 373 -7.52 -18.61 -14.23
N TYR A 374 -8.17 -17.63 -14.81
CA TYR A 374 -7.67 -16.84 -15.93
C TYR A 374 -7.29 -15.45 -15.46
N SER A 375 -6.09 -15.00 -15.75
CA SER A 375 -5.72 -13.59 -15.55
C SER A 375 -6.32 -12.78 -16.69
N LEU A 376 -7.23 -11.86 -16.39
CA LEU A 376 -7.97 -11.06 -17.34
C LEU A 376 -7.51 -9.59 -17.31
N SER A 377 -7.48 -8.95 -18.46
CA SER A 377 -7.24 -7.51 -18.59
C SER A 377 -7.77 -7.00 -19.93
N ASN A 378 -8.44 -5.85 -19.91
CA ASN A 378 -8.91 -5.13 -21.08
C ASN A 378 -8.32 -3.72 -21.13
N GLY A 379 -7.00 -3.62 -21.33
CA GLY A 379 -6.28 -2.34 -21.28
C GLY A 379 -6.27 -1.54 -22.58
N GLY A 380 -7.12 -1.88 -23.55
CA GLY A 380 -7.25 -1.13 -24.80
C GLY A 380 -6.14 -1.36 -25.85
N THR A 381 -5.04 -2.03 -25.49
CA THR A 381 -3.94 -2.39 -26.41
C THR A 381 -3.65 -3.88 -26.37
N ILE A 382 -3.01 -4.42 -27.40
CA ILE A 382 -2.61 -5.85 -27.44
C ILE A 382 -1.69 -6.19 -26.25
N ALA A 383 -0.76 -5.31 -25.88
CA ALA A 383 0.17 -5.53 -24.79
C ALA A 383 -0.49 -5.48 -23.41
N SER A 384 -1.57 -4.71 -23.24
CA SER A 384 -2.30 -4.54 -21.99
C SER A 384 -3.53 -5.46 -21.88
N THR A 385 -3.91 -6.17 -22.93
CA THR A 385 -5.06 -7.09 -22.98
C THR A 385 -4.60 -8.53 -22.72
N ARG A 386 -5.34 -9.26 -21.88
CA ARG A 386 -5.05 -10.66 -21.53
C ARG A 386 -6.33 -11.49 -21.54
N ASN A 387 -6.26 -12.65 -22.19
CA ASN A 387 -7.35 -13.62 -22.23
C ASN A 387 -8.73 -13.00 -22.58
N LYS A 388 -8.77 -12.05 -23.53
CA LYS A 388 -9.98 -11.31 -23.91
C LYS A 388 -11.18 -12.22 -24.18
N VAL A 389 -10.96 -13.38 -24.80
CA VAL A 389 -11.99 -14.37 -25.12
C VAL A 389 -12.70 -14.92 -23.87
N MET A 390 -12.07 -14.82 -22.69
CA MET A 390 -12.59 -15.34 -21.42
C MET A 390 -13.29 -14.27 -20.58
N ILE A 391 -13.29 -13.01 -21.01
CA ILE A 391 -13.84 -11.88 -20.22
C ILE A 391 -15.32 -12.13 -19.87
N ASP A 392 -16.11 -12.70 -20.78
CA ASP A 392 -17.54 -12.94 -20.56
C ASP A 392 -17.89 -14.43 -20.33
N LYS A 393 -16.87 -15.28 -20.08
CA LYS A 393 -17.05 -16.74 -20.02
C LYS A 393 -16.67 -17.34 -18.66
N CYS A 394 -16.43 -16.52 -17.66
CA CYS A 394 -16.09 -16.98 -16.32
C CYS A 394 -17.31 -16.93 -15.39
N ASP A 395 -17.31 -17.77 -14.38
CA ASP A 395 -18.41 -17.94 -13.45
C ASP A 395 -18.42 -16.84 -12.38
N ILE A 396 -17.22 -16.42 -11.95
CA ILE A 396 -17.01 -15.28 -11.04
C ILE A 396 -15.76 -14.51 -11.45
N TYR A 397 -15.70 -13.26 -11.00
CA TYR A 397 -14.55 -12.38 -11.23
C TYR A 397 -14.03 -11.84 -9.91
N LEU A 398 -12.70 -11.67 -9.82
CA LEU A 398 -12.00 -11.15 -8.64
C LEU A 398 -10.99 -10.10 -9.08
N PRO A 399 -10.84 -8.97 -8.38
CA PRO A 399 -9.81 -8.00 -8.71
C PRO A 399 -8.42 -8.56 -8.45
N SER A 400 -7.47 -8.29 -9.34
CA SER A 400 -6.07 -8.68 -9.10
C SER A 400 -5.38 -7.73 -8.12
N THR A 401 -5.81 -6.47 -8.10
CA THR A 401 -5.33 -5.42 -7.20
C THR A 401 -6.43 -4.39 -7.03
N CYS A 402 -6.72 -4.01 -5.80
CA CYS A 402 -7.66 -2.93 -5.50
C CYS A 402 -7.31 -2.20 -4.21
N PHE A 403 -7.83 -0.99 -4.06
CA PHE A 403 -7.79 -0.23 -2.81
C PHE A 403 -9.12 -0.39 -2.06
N GLY A 404 -9.04 -0.40 -0.72
CA GLY A 404 -10.19 -0.60 0.14
C GLY A 404 -10.60 -2.08 0.26
N LYS A 405 -10.75 -2.53 1.52
CA LYS A 405 -11.11 -3.93 1.85
C LYS A 405 -12.41 -4.37 1.16
N TYR A 406 -13.39 -3.50 1.09
CA TYR A 406 -14.71 -3.77 0.53
C TYR A 406 -14.73 -4.01 -0.99
N ASN A 407 -13.68 -3.59 -1.69
CA ASN A 407 -13.53 -3.84 -3.13
C ASN A 407 -12.91 -5.20 -3.45
N MET A 408 -12.25 -5.85 -2.49
CA MET A 408 -11.67 -7.18 -2.65
C MET A 408 -12.73 -8.25 -2.37
N LYS A 409 -13.64 -8.43 -3.31
CA LYS A 409 -14.77 -9.38 -3.28
C LYS A 409 -15.00 -9.98 -4.66
N ILE A 410 -15.91 -10.92 -4.75
CA ILE A 410 -16.35 -11.43 -6.06
C ILE A 410 -17.30 -10.47 -6.77
N TYR A 411 -17.23 -10.50 -8.08
CA TYR A 411 -18.07 -9.77 -9.01
C TYR A 411 -18.70 -10.76 -10.00
N LYS A 412 -19.90 -10.45 -10.47
CA LYS A 412 -20.63 -11.29 -11.43
C LYS A 412 -20.22 -10.99 -12.87
N LYS A 413 -19.72 -9.79 -13.13
CA LYS A 413 -19.26 -9.35 -14.44
C LYS A 413 -17.87 -8.76 -14.37
N PHE A 414 -17.10 -8.90 -15.44
CA PHE A 414 -15.75 -8.34 -15.53
C PHE A 414 -15.74 -6.80 -15.50
N GLU A 415 -16.72 -6.18 -16.12
CA GLU A 415 -16.89 -4.72 -16.19
C GLU A 415 -17.11 -4.05 -14.83
N ASP A 416 -17.63 -4.81 -13.84
CA ASP A 416 -17.87 -4.31 -12.48
C ASP A 416 -16.58 -4.30 -11.64
N LEU A 417 -15.46 -4.86 -12.12
CA LEU A 417 -14.21 -4.89 -11.39
C LEU A 417 -13.63 -3.47 -11.20
N PRO A 418 -13.05 -3.16 -10.03
CA PRO A 418 -12.36 -1.89 -9.82
C PRO A 418 -11.09 -1.82 -10.70
N GLY A 419 -11.23 -1.22 -11.88
CA GLY A 419 -10.26 -1.21 -12.95
C GLY A 419 -10.32 -2.48 -13.80
N GLU A 420 -10.12 -2.37 -15.08
CA GLU A 420 -10.29 -3.41 -16.10
C GLU A 420 -9.21 -4.52 -16.02
N LYS A 421 -8.94 -5.04 -14.81
CA LYS A 421 -7.92 -6.07 -14.52
C LYS A 421 -8.33 -6.95 -13.35
N GLY A 422 -8.26 -8.26 -13.56
CA GLY A 422 -8.61 -9.19 -12.49
C GLY A 422 -8.36 -10.63 -12.87
N TYR A 423 -9.06 -11.50 -12.18
CA TYR A 423 -9.12 -12.92 -12.42
C TYR A 423 -10.54 -13.33 -12.75
N GLY A 424 -10.70 -14.16 -13.77
CA GLY A 424 -11.93 -14.89 -14.03
C GLY A 424 -11.73 -16.35 -13.62
N VAL A 425 -12.69 -16.90 -12.90
CA VAL A 425 -12.67 -18.29 -12.45
C VAL A 425 -13.73 -19.07 -13.18
N VAL A 426 -13.36 -20.25 -13.70
CA VAL A 426 -14.28 -21.21 -14.31
C VAL A 426 -14.27 -22.47 -13.47
N PHE A 427 -15.44 -22.89 -13.01
CA PHE A 427 -15.64 -24.15 -12.28
C PHE A 427 -16.15 -25.22 -13.24
N PHE A 428 -15.48 -26.37 -13.26
CA PHE A 428 -15.83 -27.48 -14.15
C PHE A 428 -16.85 -28.44 -13.52
N THR A 429 -16.87 -28.53 -12.17
CA THR A 429 -17.77 -29.41 -11.43
C THR A 429 -18.38 -28.65 -10.24
N LYS A 430 -19.55 -29.10 -9.75
CA LYS A 430 -20.24 -28.53 -8.57
C LYS A 430 -20.31 -26.98 -8.56
N LYS A 431 -20.58 -26.42 -9.72
CA LYS A 431 -20.49 -24.97 -9.98
C LYS A 431 -21.23 -24.11 -8.94
N ALA A 432 -22.48 -24.47 -8.61
CA ALA A 432 -23.27 -23.70 -7.64
C ALA A 432 -22.63 -23.72 -6.25
N ASP A 433 -22.18 -24.88 -5.78
CA ASP A 433 -21.55 -25.03 -4.46
C ASP A 433 -20.23 -24.24 -4.38
N MET A 434 -19.44 -24.26 -5.48
CA MET A 434 -18.18 -23.52 -5.57
C MET A 434 -18.39 -22.01 -5.58
N ILE A 435 -19.44 -21.52 -6.27
CA ILE A 435 -19.80 -20.10 -6.24
C ILE A 435 -20.24 -19.69 -4.83
N ASN A 436 -21.13 -20.47 -4.20
CA ASN A 436 -21.56 -20.22 -2.82
C ASN A 436 -20.36 -20.21 -1.85
N LYS A 437 -19.43 -21.17 -1.98
CA LYS A 437 -18.18 -21.18 -1.19
C LYS A 437 -17.39 -19.88 -1.43
N ALA A 438 -17.25 -19.44 -2.69
CA ALA A 438 -16.52 -18.22 -3.01
C ALA A 438 -17.15 -16.97 -2.35
N GLU A 439 -18.47 -16.92 -2.22
CA GLU A 439 -19.20 -15.80 -1.58
C GLU A 439 -18.93 -15.69 -0.08
N THR A 440 -18.58 -16.79 0.58
CA THR A 440 -18.27 -16.80 2.04
C THR A 440 -16.84 -16.43 2.38
N ILE A 441 -15.93 -16.37 1.41
CA ILE A 441 -14.51 -16.10 1.64
C ILE A 441 -14.25 -14.59 1.84
N ASP A 442 -13.56 -14.23 2.91
CA ASP A 442 -12.99 -12.88 3.06
C ASP A 442 -11.73 -12.73 2.18
N TRP A 443 -11.95 -12.41 0.90
CA TRP A 443 -10.89 -12.26 -0.10
C TRP A 443 -9.85 -11.20 0.27
N ALA A 444 -10.21 -10.21 1.05
CA ALA A 444 -9.28 -9.19 1.50
C ALA A 444 -8.29 -9.74 2.55
N SER A 445 -8.76 -10.58 3.47
CA SER A 445 -7.92 -11.15 4.53
C SER A 445 -6.83 -12.08 4.01
N ILE A 446 -7.10 -12.76 2.89
CA ILE A 446 -6.16 -13.69 2.24
C ILE A 446 -5.32 -13.02 1.13
N SER A 447 -5.60 -11.75 0.80
CA SER A 447 -4.83 -10.99 -0.18
C SER A 447 -3.54 -10.44 0.42
N PHE A 448 -2.48 -10.38 -0.38
CA PHE A 448 -1.24 -9.70 0.03
C PHE A 448 -1.44 -8.19 0.06
N GLN A 449 -1.11 -7.56 1.16
CA GLN A 449 -1.13 -6.11 1.26
C GLN A 449 0.22 -5.52 0.83
N SER A 450 0.20 -4.56 -0.08
CA SER A 450 1.40 -3.82 -0.46
C SER A 450 1.64 -2.62 0.46
N THR A 451 2.84 -2.04 0.41
CA THR A 451 3.24 -0.89 1.22
C THR A 451 2.34 0.35 1.06
N ASN A 452 1.63 0.47 -0.06
CA ASN A 452 0.64 1.51 -0.31
C ASN A 452 -0.80 1.08 0.05
N SER A 453 -0.95 0.08 0.92
CA SER A 453 -2.24 -0.46 1.40
C SER A 453 -3.14 -1.06 0.31
N ALA A 454 -2.65 -1.29 -0.91
CA ALA A 454 -3.41 -2.01 -1.92
C ALA A 454 -3.46 -3.51 -1.61
N TYR A 455 -4.63 -4.11 -1.77
CA TYR A 455 -4.84 -5.56 -1.70
C TYR A 455 -4.46 -6.19 -3.03
N ASN A 456 -3.65 -7.24 -2.99
CA ASN A 456 -3.15 -7.94 -4.17
C ASN A 456 -3.49 -9.43 -4.08
N LEU A 457 -4.43 -9.88 -4.89
CA LEU A 457 -4.78 -11.29 -4.98
C LEU A 457 -3.89 -12.01 -6.00
N ARG A 458 -3.70 -13.31 -5.83
CA ARG A 458 -2.90 -14.16 -6.72
C ARG A 458 -3.65 -15.43 -7.06
N THR A 459 -3.33 -15.98 -8.23
CA THR A 459 -3.92 -17.21 -8.74
C THR A 459 -3.76 -18.37 -7.75
N SER A 460 -2.59 -18.55 -7.15
CA SER A 460 -2.33 -19.61 -6.17
C SER A 460 -3.23 -19.47 -4.94
N VAL A 461 -3.40 -18.24 -4.43
CA VAL A 461 -4.26 -17.96 -3.27
C VAL A 461 -5.72 -18.29 -3.59
N ILE A 462 -6.18 -17.97 -4.81
CA ILE A 462 -7.54 -18.33 -5.25
C ILE A 462 -7.71 -19.84 -5.28
N LEU A 463 -6.78 -20.57 -5.89
CA LEU A 463 -6.83 -22.03 -6.01
C LEU A 463 -6.82 -22.73 -4.65
N GLU A 464 -6.03 -22.24 -3.71
CA GLU A 464 -5.92 -22.78 -2.34
C GLU A 464 -7.26 -22.77 -1.59
N GLN A 465 -8.15 -21.87 -1.92
CA GLN A 465 -9.46 -21.81 -1.26
C GLN A 465 -10.40 -22.95 -1.67
N PHE A 466 -10.08 -23.70 -2.72
CA PHE A 466 -10.95 -24.74 -3.30
C PHE A 466 -10.33 -26.14 -3.29
N ILE A 467 -9.26 -26.29 -2.51
CA ILE A 467 -8.67 -27.61 -2.23
C ILE A 467 -9.53 -28.37 -1.22
#